data_e48b8645029f33ba0101719552ee86ff
#
_entry.id   e48b8645029f33ba0101719552ee86ff
#
_cell.length_a   1.000
_cell.length_b   1.000
_cell.length_c   1.000
_cell.angle_alpha   90.00
_cell.angle_beta   90.00
_cell.angle_gamma   90.00
#
_symmetry.space_group_name_H-M   'P 1'
#
loop_
_entity.id
_entity.type
_entity.pdbx_description
1 polymer ?
#
loop_
_entity_poly.entity_id
_entity_poly.type
_entity_poly.pdbx_seq_one_letter_code
_entity_poly.pdbx_strand_id
1 'polypeptide(L)'
;MMNPFRNIAGNGNPNLPANPKNPNWKIFFRHVATGAQVAFEGWVTDFSDNFTSEWNPTPVYGRMDPLATFQRTSRQITLSFDVPSASRQEAIDNTGNVDLLIKFLYPVYANGERKFGNVLKASPLVTLKWANLISNYSSGREEELVGYLSGVNYAPDVDAGFFMVRGEKLFPQLLKINFNFTV
;
A
#
# COMPACT_ATOMS: atom_id res chain seq x y z
N MET A 1 -16.18 -20.46 14.63
CA MET A 1 -16.23 -19.26 13.80
C MET A 1 -16.13 -19.71 12.35
N MET A 2 -17.12 -19.43 11.52
CA MET A 2 -17.08 -19.74 10.09
C MET A 2 -16.11 -18.76 9.41
N ASN A 3 -15.13 -19.28 8.70
CA ASN A 3 -14.24 -18.48 7.88
C ASN A 3 -15.03 -17.90 6.70
N PRO A 4 -15.26 -16.57 6.64
CA PRO A 4 -16.09 -15.96 5.60
C PRO A 4 -15.55 -16.15 4.18
N PHE A 5 -14.28 -16.53 4.03
CA PHE A 5 -13.64 -16.74 2.73
C PHE A 5 -13.73 -18.17 2.19
N ARG A 6 -14.24 -19.13 2.99
CA ARG A 6 -14.34 -20.53 2.56
C ARG A 6 -15.42 -20.76 1.48
N ASN A 7 -16.39 -19.86 1.37
CA ASN A 7 -17.49 -19.98 0.42
C ASN A 7 -17.23 -19.29 -0.92
N ILE A 8 -16.15 -18.55 -1.08
CA ILE A 8 -15.84 -17.86 -2.35
C ILE A 8 -15.27 -18.83 -3.38
N ALA A 9 -14.62 -19.90 -2.93
CA ALA A 9 -14.02 -20.92 -3.80
C ALA A 9 -15.00 -22.01 -4.30
N GLY A 10 -16.25 -22.02 -3.81
CA GLY A 10 -17.19 -23.13 -4.02
C GLY A 10 -18.37 -22.89 -4.95
N ASN A 11 -18.57 -21.71 -5.45
CA ASN A 11 -19.83 -21.37 -6.11
C ASN A 11 -19.71 -21.25 -7.64
N GLY A 12 -19.14 -22.24 -8.30
CA GLY A 12 -19.37 -22.55 -9.73
C GLY A 12 -19.36 -21.39 -10.74
N ASN A 13 -18.91 -20.20 -10.36
CA ASN A 13 -18.74 -19.10 -11.30
C ASN A 13 -17.45 -19.33 -12.09
N PRO A 14 -17.53 -19.64 -13.39
CA PRO A 14 -16.36 -19.94 -14.21
C PRO A 14 -15.38 -18.76 -14.34
N ASN A 15 -15.79 -17.57 -13.93
CA ASN A 15 -14.97 -16.36 -13.95
C ASN A 15 -14.31 -16.04 -12.60
N LEU A 16 -14.61 -16.81 -11.55
CA LEU A 16 -13.88 -16.70 -10.28
C LEU A 16 -12.67 -17.64 -10.35
N PRO A 17 -11.46 -17.12 -10.20
CA PRO A 17 -10.28 -17.97 -10.22
C PRO A 17 -10.35 -18.96 -9.06
N ALA A 18 -10.24 -20.24 -9.40
CA ALA A 18 -10.28 -21.36 -8.45
C ALA A 18 -9.05 -21.40 -7.51
N ASN A 19 -8.15 -20.44 -7.60
CA ASN A 19 -6.90 -20.42 -6.85
C ASN A 19 -6.72 -19.07 -6.16
N PRO A 20 -6.56 -19.04 -4.81
CA PRO A 20 -6.24 -17.82 -4.06
C PRO A 20 -4.89 -17.18 -4.44
N LYS A 21 -4.11 -17.81 -5.31
CA LYS A 21 -2.90 -17.25 -5.91
C LYS A 21 -3.19 -16.27 -7.07
N ASN A 22 -4.42 -15.77 -7.19
CA ASN A 22 -4.69 -14.74 -8.18
C ASN A 22 -3.92 -13.47 -7.82
N PRO A 23 -3.02 -12.99 -8.68
CA PRO A 23 -2.23 -11.80 -8.43
C PRO A 23 -3.07 -10.55 -8.14
N ASN A 24 -4.32 -10.51 -8.61
CA ASN A 24 -5.21 -9.37 -8.41
C ASN A 24 -5.70 -9.16 -6.97
N TRP A 25 -5.52 -10.13 -6.08
CA TRP A 25 -5.94 -10.00 -4.67
C TRP A 25 -4.82 -9.59 -3.74
N LYS A 26 -3.58 -9.55 -4.25
CA LYS A 26 -2.43 -9.06 -3.51
C LYS A 26 -2.45 -7.54 -3.46
N ILE A 27 -1.91 -7.00 -2.38
CA ILE A 27 -1.61 -5.58 -2.28
C ILE A 27 -0.25 -5.36 -2.91
N PHE A 28 -0.21 -4.64 -4.02
CA PHE A 28 1.01 -4.37 -4.78
C PHE A 28 1.51 -2.97 -4.54
N PHE A 29 2.79 -2.87 -4.25
CA PHE A 29 3.52 -1.61 -4.25
C PHE A 29 4.66 -1.70 -5.25
N ARG A 30 4.88 -0.64 -6.01
CA ARG A 30 6.04 -0.50 -6.87
C ARG A 30 6.66 0.88 -6.68
N HIS A 31 7.96 0.92 -6.49
CA HIS A 31 8.70 2.18 -6.43
C HIS A 31 8.99 2.68 -7.84
N VAL A 32 8.46 3.87 -8.18
CA VAL A 32 8.49 4.41 -9.56
C VAL A 32 9.91 4.57 -10.07
N ALA A 33 10.82 5.09 -9.24
CA ALA A 33 12.17 5.42 -9.67
C ALA A 33 13.10 4.21 -9.89
N THR A 34 12.90 3.12 -9.13
CA THR A 34 13.75 1.92 -9.21
C THR A 34 13.10 0.76 -9.93
N GLY A 35 11.77 0.79 -10.10
CA GLY A 35 10.99 -0.33 -10.61
C GLY A 35 10.85 -1.52 -9.65
N ALA A 36 11.42 -1.43 -8.44
CA ALA A 36 11.30 -2.47 -7.44
C ALA A 36 9.84 -2.67 -7.01
N GLN A 37 9.43 -3.92 -6.84
CA GLN A 37 8.04 -4.30 -6.53
C GLN A 37 7.99 -5.12 -5.25
N VAL A 38 6.90 -4.93 -4.49
CA VAL A 38 6.54 -5.73 -3.33
C VAL A 38 5.07 -6.11 -3.42
N ALA A 39 4.77 -7.34 -3.05
CA ALA A 39 3.40 -7.83 -3.00
C ALA A 39 3.16 -8.53 -1.66
N PHE A 40 2.05 -8.20 -1.01
CA PHE A 40 1.63 -8.84 0.23
C PHE A 40 0.36 -9.65 -0.01
N GLU A 41 0.35 -10.87 0.52
CA GLU A 41 -0.83 -11.70 0.67
C GLU A 41 -1.32 -11.60 2.12
N GLY A 42 -2.43 -10.91 2.31
CA GLY A 42 -2.98 -10.70 3.64
C GLY A 42 -4.47 -10.42 3.61
N TRP A 43 -5.08 -10.34 4.75
CA TRP A 43 -6.46 -9.89 4.87
C TRP A 43 -6.51 -8.46 5.38
N VAL A 44 -7.31 -7.66 4.71
CA VAL A 44 -7.53 -6.27 5.07
C VAL A 44 -8.42 -6.22 6.30
N THR A 45 -7.97 -5.46 7.30
CA THR A 45 -8.67 -5.25 8.57
C THR A 45 -9.39 -3.91 8.60
N ASP A 46 -8.83 -2.90 7.92
CA ASP A 46 -9.44 -1.58 7.78
C ASP A 46 -9.08 -0.96 6.44
N PHE A 47 -10.06 -0.27 5.84
CA PHE A 47 -9.91 0.42 4.56
C PHE A 47 -10.73 1.71 4.56
N SER A 48 -10.08 2.81 4.26
CA SER A 48 -10.72 4.12 4.08
C SER A 48 -10.14 4.82 2.86
N ASP A 49 -11.00 5.35 2.01
CA ASP A 49 -10.65 6.12 0.81
C ASP A 49 -11.36 7.46 0.85
N ASN A 50 -10.63 8.52 1.18
CA ASN A 50 -11.16 9.86 1.40
C ASN A 50 -10.83 10.77 0.22
N PHE A 51 -11.86 11.40 -0.32
CA PHE A 51 -11.75 12.41 -1.37
C PHE A 51 -12.13 13.77 -0.78
N THR A 52 -11.21 14.73 -0.82
CA THR A 52 -11.44 16.09 -0.31
C THR A 52 -11.27 17.10 -1.43
N SER A 53 -12.35 17.85 -1.72
CA SER A 53 -12.31 18.98 -2.66
C SER A 53 -12.10 20.28 -1.90
N GLU A 54 -11.06 21.03 -2.28
CA GLU A 54 -10.73 22.31 -1.67
C GLU A 54 -11.22 23.45 -2.57
N TRP A 55 -12.01 24.36 -1.97
CA TRP A 55 -12.58 25.51 -2.62
C TRP A 55 -12.22 26.77 -1.84
N ASN A 56 -11.92 27.86 -2.54
CA ASN A 56 -11.69 29.17 -1.95
C ASN A 56 -12.90 30.05 -2.22
N PRO A 57 -13.79 30.29 -1.22
CA PRO A 57 -14.92 31.18 -1.36
C PRO A 57 -14.48 32.63 -1.19
N THR A 58 -14.75 33.48 -2.19
CA THR A 58 -14.48 34.93 -2.14
C THR A 58 -15.81 35.66 -2.02
N PRO A 59 -16.08 36.40 -0.93
CA PRO A 59 -17.27 37.19 -0.80
C PRO A 59 -17.23 38.38 -1.77
N VAL A 60 -18.34 38.63 -2.43
CA VAL A 60 -18.49 39.76 -3.40
C VAL A 60 -19.61 40.67 -2.93
N TYR A 61 -19.34 41.99 -2.97
CA TYR A 61 -20.33 42.99 -2.58
C TYR A 61 -21.58 42.87 -3.46
N GLY A 62 -22.76 42.87 -2.83
CA GLY A 62 -24.05 42.80 -3.50
C GLY A 62 -24.53 41.39 -3.86
N ARG A 63 -23.82 40.33 -3.44
CA ARG A 63 -24.26 38.94 -3.60
C ARG A 63 -24.24 38.25 -2.26
N MET A 64 -25.28 37.45 -1.97
CA MET A 64 -25.31 36.62 -0.77
C MET A 64 -24.42 35.38 -0.92
N ASP A 65 -24.32 34.84 -2.16
CA ASP A 65 -23.51 33.64 -2.45
C ASP A 65 -22.09 34.06 -2.82
N PRO A 66 -21.06 33.53 -2.16
CA PRO A 66 -19.67 33.80 -2.49
C PRO A 66 -19.30 33.18 -3.85
N LEU A 67 -18.35 33.78 -4.54
CA LEU A 67 -17.70 33.15 -5.70
C LEU A 67 -16.74 32.08 -5.21
N ALA A 68 -17.06 30.81 -5.46
CA ALA A 68 -16.21 29.70 -5.09
C ALA A 68 -15.26 29.34 -6.25
N THR A 69 -13.95 29.38 -5.99
CA THR A 69 -12.92 28.97 -6.92
C THR A 69 -12.39 27.61 -6.49
N PHE A 70 -12.47 26.63 -7.38
CA PHE A 70 -11.90 25.30 -7.15
C PHE A 70 -10.37 25.38 -7.11
N GLN A 71 -9.76 24.76 -6.12
CA GLN A 71 -8.31 24.69 -5.99
C GLN A 71 -7.76 23.31 -6.37
N ARG A 72 -8.22 22.28 -5.69
CA ARG A 72 -7.78 20.90 -5.94
C ARG A 72 -8.73 19.88 -5.33
N THR A 73 -8.60 18.64 -5.79
CA THR A 73 -9.14 17.47 -5.09
C THR A 73 -7.97 16.59 -4.68
N SER A 74 -7.88 16.27 -3.40
CA SER A 74 -6.92 15.33 -2.85
C SER A 74 -7.61 14.01 -2.53
N ARG A 75 -6.89 12.91 -2.74
CA ARG A 75 -7.32 11.56 -2.38
C ARG A 75 -6.34 10.98 -1.38
N GLN A 76 -6.86 10.50 -0.25
CA GLN A 76 -6.06 9.89 0.79
C GLN A 76 -6.64 8.51 1.13
N ILE A 77 -5.81 7.50 1.03
CA ILE A 77 -6.16 6.11 1.29
C ILE A 77 -5.45 5.67 2.56
N THR A 78 -6.21 5.15 3.51
CA THR A 78 -5.69 4.47 4.70
C THR A 78 -6.04 3.00 4.58
N LEU A 79 -5.07 2.13 4.73
CA LEU A 79 -5.24 0.68 4.67
C LEU A 79 -4.47 0.00 5.80
N SER A 80 -5.18 -0.87 6.51
CA SER A 80 -4.59 -1.77 7.51
C SER A 80 -4.84 -3.21 7.07
N PHE A 81 -3.80 -4.04 7.14
CA PHE A 81 -3.90 -5.44 6.75
C PHE A 81 -2.93 -6.31 7.55
N ASP A 82 -3.33 -7.55 7.73
CA ASP A 82 -2.58 -8.55 8.46
C ASP A 82 -2.00 -9.56 7.48
N VAL A 83 -0.70 -9.82 7.62
CA VAL A 83 0.06 -10.77 6.79
C VAL A 83 0.46 -11.96 7.65
N PRO A 84 -0.24 -13.10 7.55
CA PRO A 84 0.14 -14.31 8.25
C PRO A 84 1.27 -15.02 7.51
N SER A 85 2.07 -15.75 8.24
CA SER A 85 3.12 -16.62 7.71
C SER A 85 2.91 -18.04 8.20
N ALA A 86 2.57 -18.96 7.30
CA ALA A 86 2.32 -20.36 7.63
C ALA A 86 3.63 -21.16 7.79
N SER A 87 4.73 -20.65 7.25
CA SER A 87 6.03 -21.31 7.30
C SER A 87 7.14 -20.33 7.66
N ARG A 88 8.27 -20.89 8.14
CA ARG A 88 9.46 -20.09 8.42
C ARG A 88 9.97 -19.34 7.19
N GLN A 89 9.96 -19.97 6.01
CA GLN A 89 10.43 -19.34 4.79
C GLN A 89 9.54 -18.15 4.40
N GLU A 90 8.24 -18.34 4.51
CA GLU A 90 7.27 -17.28 4.26
C GLU A 90 7.43 -16.10 5.23
N ALA A 91 7.73 -16.36 6.51
CA ALA A 91 8.00 -15.31 7.48
C ALA A 91 9.28 -14.50 7.14
N ILE A 92 10.32 -15.19 6.63
CA ILE A 92 11.53 -14.53 6.15
C ILE A 92 11.22 -13.64 4.93
N ASP A 93 10.46 -14.18 3.96
CA ASP A 93 10.10 -13.47 2.73
C ASP A 93 9.20 -12.27 3.04
N ASN A 94 8.20 -12.43 3.92
CA ASN A 94 7.31 -11.36 4.33
C ASN A 94 8.07 -10.25 5.08
N THR A 95 9.01 -10.60 5.95
CA THR A 95 9.87 -9.62 6.63
C THR A 95 10.76 -8.88 5.62
N GLY A 96 11.33 -9.59 4.64
CA GLY A 96 12.11 -8.99 3.56
C GLY A 96 11.28 -8.03 2.69
N ASN A 97 10.02 -8.36 2.46
CA ASN A 97 9.07 -7.50 1.75
C ASN A 97 8.77 -6.23 2.53
N VAL A 98 8.62 -6.32 3.87
CA VAL A 98 8.44 -5.14 4.73
C VAL A 98 9.68 -4.24 4.69
N ASP A 99 10.88 -4.81 4.78
CA ASP A 99 12.13 -4.06 4.69
C ASP A 99 12.24 -3.31 3.34
N LEU A 100 11.78 -3.94 2.25
CA LEU A 100 11.77 -3.32 0.94
C LEU A 100 10.71 -2.22 0.85
N LEU A 101 9.52 -2.41 1.43
CA LEU A 101 8.47 -1.39 1.52
C LEU A 101 8.96 -0.16 2.30
N ILE A 102 9.67 -0.36 3.41
CA ILE A 102 10.27 0.73 4.18
C ILE A 102 11.30 1.49 3.35
N LYS A 103 12.09 0.80 2.52
CA LYS A 103 13.05 1.46 1.60
C LYS A 103 12.36 2.34 0.56
N PHE A 104 11.11 2.06 0.19
CA PHE A 104 10.36 2.92 -0.74
C PHE A 104 10.00 4.29 -0.17
N LEU A 105 10.08 4.48 1.15
CA LEU A 105 9.90 5.78 1.80
C LEU A 105 11.10 6.71 1.63
N TYR A 106 12.24 6.17 1.21
CA TYR A 106 13.48 6.95 1.07
C TYR A 106 13.71 7.33 -0.41
N PRO A 107 14.18 8.55 -0.64
CA PRO A 107 14.49 9.00 -2.00
C PRO A 107 15.69 8.26 -2.58
N VAL A 108 15.75 8.22 -3.90
CA VAL A 108 16.92 7.70 -4.61
C VAL A 108 17.95 8.79 -4.77
N TYR A 109 19.18 8.50 -4.35
CA TYR A 109 20.32 9.40 -4.51
C TYR A 109 21.10 9.06 -5.78
N ALA A 110 21.64 10.08 -6.44
CA ALA A 110 22.55 9.87 -7.55
C ALA A 110 23.89 9.34 -7.01
N ASN A 111 24.32 8.17 -7.48
CA ASN A 111 25.65 7.64 -7.22
C ASN A 111 26.68 8.46 -8.02
N GLY A 112 27.07 9.61 -7.47
CA GLY A 112 28.19 10.38 -8.01
C GLY A 112 29.49 9.89 -7.38
N GLU A 113 30.55 9.71 -8.18
CA GLU A 113 31.88 9.36 -7.73
C GLU A 113 32.52 10.40 -6.75
N ARG A 114 31.81 11.44 -6.42
CA ARG A 114 32.26 12.50 -5.54
C ARG A 114 31.72 12.33 -4.13
N LYS A 115 32.62 12.23 -3.17
CA LYS A 115 32.38 12.05 -1.73
C LYS A 115 31.62 13.21 -1.05
N PHE A 116 31.13 14.21 -1.75
CA PHE A 116 30.49 15.40 -1.20
C PHE A 116 29.23 15.73 -1.99
N GLY A 117 28.09 15.50 -1.34
CA GLY A 117 26.79 15.94 -1.79
C GLY A 117 25.90 14.80 -2.30
N ASN A 118 25.02 14.31 -1.46
CA ASN A 118 23.92 13.44 -1.88
C ASN A 118 22.90 14.25 -2.67
N VAL A 119 23.03 14.27 -3.99
CA VAL A 119 22.04 14.88 -4.86
C VAL A 119 20.86 13.93 -5.00
N LEU A 120 19.67 14.42 -4.68
CA LEU A 120 18.44 13.67 -4.91
C LEU A 120 18.24 13.43 -6.41
N LYS A 121 18.17 12.16 -6.79
CA LYS A 121 17.89 11.76 -8.18
C LYS A 121 16.40 11.68 -8.46
N ALA A 122 15.64 11.13 -7.51
CA ALA A 122 14.19 10.97 -7.65
C ALA A 122 13.50 10.98 -6.28
N SER A 123 12.29 11.54 -6.25
CA SER A 123 11.41 11.49 -5.09
C SER A 123 10.87 10.07 -4.87
N PRO A 124 10.48 9.73 -3.63
CA PRO A 124 9.95 8.41 -3.27
C PRO A 124 8.48 8.27 -3.71
N LEU A 125 8.24 8.28 -5.01
CA LEU A 125 6.93 7.99 -5.56
C LEU A 125 6.71 6.49 -5.65
N VAL A 126 5.53 6.06 -5.23
CA VAL A 126 5.12 4.66 -5.18
C VAL A 126 3.82 4.49 -5.94
N THR A 127 3.68 3.40 -6.66
CA THR A 127 2.40 2.99 -7.19
C THR A 127 1.77 1.95 -6.26
N LEU A 128 0.46 2.07 -6.08
CA LEU A 128 -0.34 1.18 -5.25
C LEU A 128 -1.46 0.57 -6.10
N LYS A 129 -1.66 -0.74 -5.94
CA LYS A 129 -2.79 -1.46 -6.54
C LYS A 129 -3.31 -2.50 -5.57
N TRP A 130 -4.63 -2.52 -5.39
CA TRP A 130 -5.31 -3.58 -4.67
C TRP A 130 -6.64 -3.91 -5.34
N ALA A 131 -6.65 -5.02 -6.04
CA ALA A 131 -7.80 -5.49 -6.81
C ALA A 131 -8.41 -4.37 -7.68
N ASN A 132 -9.70 -4.17 -7.59
CA ASN A 132 -10.46 -3.10 -8.23
C ASN A 132 -10.80 -1.93 -7.30
N LEU A 133 -10.42 -2.02 -6.02
CA LEU A 133 -10.74 -1.00 -5.01
C LEU A 133 -9.71 0.14 -5.02
N ILE A 134 -8.43 -0.20 -5.19
CA ILE A 134 -7.36 0.78 -5.33
C ILE A 134 -6.76 0.64 -6.72
N SER A 135 -7.19 1.51 -7.61
CA SER A 135 -6.76 1.56 -9.00
C SER A 135 -6.94 2.96 -9.58
N ASN A 136 -6.31 3.20 -10.71
CA ASN A 136 -6.52 4.44 -11.46
C ASN A 136 -7.84 4.35 -12.25
N TYR A 137 -8.83 5.16 -11.88
CA TYR A 137 -10.15 5.14 -12.52
C TYR A 137 -10.15 5.74 -13.94
N SER A 138 -9.17 6.55 -14.30
CA SER A 138 -9.10 7.17 -15.62
C SER A 138 -8.68 6.22 -16.72
N SER A 139 -7.99 5.12 -16.39
CA SER A 139 -7.42 4.16 -17.35
C SER A 139 -8.11 2.79 -17.33
N GLY A 140 -9.38 2.73 -16.95
CA GLY A 140 -10.15 1.48 -17.03
C GLY A 140 -9.95 0.49 -15.87
N ARG A 141 -9.50 0.96 -14.71
CA ARG A 141 -9.36 0.19 -13.45
C ARG A 141 -8.28 -0.91 -13.44
N GLU A 142 -7.43 -0.97 -14.43
CA GLU A 142 -6.35 -1.97 -14.47
C GLU A 142 -4.98 -1.38 -14.09
N GLU A 143 -4.84 -0.06 -14.12
CA GLU A 143 -3.59 0.61 -13.81
C GLU A 143 -3.41 0.88 -12.32
N GLU A 144 -2.15 0.91 -11.93
CA GLU A 144 -1.72 1.23 -10.58
C GLU A 144 -1.94 2.73 -10.29
N LEU A 145 -2.33 3.02 -9.06
CA LEU A 145 -2.50 4.39 -8.60
C LEU A 145 -1.15 4.96 -8.17
N VAL A 146 -0.74 6.08 -8.77
CA VAL A 146 0.53 6.75 -8.46
C VAL A 146 0.33 7.75 -7.32
N GLY A 147 1.22 7.73 -6.34
CA GLY A 147 1.21 8.64 -5.20
C GLY A 147 2.44 8.48 -4.33
N TYR A 148 2.30 8.85 -3.06
CA TYR A 148 3.36 8.69 -2.08
C TYR A 148 2.82 8.15 -0.75
N LEU A 149 3.66 7.40 -0.06
CA LEU A 149 3.37 6.91 1.28
C LEU A 149 3.72 8.02 2.29
N SER A 150 2.72 8.53 3.01
CA SER A 150 2.93 9.53 4.06
C SER A 150 3.28 8.92 5.42
N GLY A 151 3.04 7.62 5.59
CA GLY A 151 3.42 6.87 6.78
C GLY A 151 3.18 5.39 6.57
N VAL A 152 4.10 4.59 7.08
CA VAL A 152 3.98 3.13 7.17
C VAL A 152 4.27 2.75 8.61
N ASN A 153 3.34 2.07 9.22
CA ASN A 153 3.52 1.45 10.53
C ASN A 153 3.48 -0.07 10.36
N TYR A 154 4.48 -0.72 10.88
CA TYR A 154 4.58 -2.17 10.88
C TYR A 154 4.71 -2.65 12.33
N ALA A 155 3.84 -3.56 12.73
CA ALA A 155 3.81 -4.11 14.07
C ALA A 155 3.73 -5.64 14.00
N PRO A 156 4.78 -6.35 14.42
CA PRO A 156 4.69 -7.80 14.59
C PRO A 156 3.74 -8.12 15.75
N ASP A 157 2.88 -9.11 15.56
CA ASP A 157 2.02 -9.60 16.63
C ASP A 157 2.80 -10.54 17.53
N VAL A 158 3.03 -10.09 18.77
CA VAL A 158 3.80 -10.85 19.77
C VAL A 158 3.02 -12.07 20.27
N ASP A 159 1.70 -11.98 20.32
CA ASP A 159 0.84 -13.08 20.81
C ASP A 159 0.75 -14.24 19.81
N ALA A 160 0.89 -13.92 18.52
CA ALA A 160 0.94 -14.93 17.46
C ALA A 160 2.23 -15.76 17.47
N GLY A 161 3.31 -15.24 18.10
CA GLY A 161 4.60 -15.91 18.22
C GLY A 161 5.57 -15.63 17.07
N PHE A 162 6.75 -16.26 17.18
CA PHE A 162 7.86 -16.06 16.25
C PHE A 162 8.46 -17.39 15.80
N PHE A 163 8.94 -17.43 14.57
CA PHE A 163 9.85 -18.49 14.10
C PHE A 163 11.28 -18.14 14.47
N MET A 164 11.98 -19.07 15.12
CA MET A 164 13.40 -18.92 15.40
C MET A 164 14.23 -19.51 14.27
N VAL A 165 15.23 -18.78 13.83
CA VAL A 165 16.23 -19.24 12.85
C VAL A 165 17.60 -19.25 13.48
N ARG A 166 18.48 -20.16 13.04
CA ARG A 166 19.87 -20.24 13.53
C ARG A 166 20.53 -18.86 13.42
N GLY A 167 21.18 -18.40 14.50
CA GLY A 167 21.81 -17.08 14.57
C GLY A 167 20.95 -16.01 15.24
N GLU A 168 20.05 -16.40 16.15
CA GLU A 168 19.25 -15.49 17.01
C GLU A 168 18.32 -14.54 16.26
N LYS A 169 17.93 -14.90 15.03
CA LYS A 169 16.96 -14.11 14.25
C LYS A 169 15.56 -14.62 14.52
N LEU A 170 14.68 -13.68 14.85
CA LEU A 170 13.25 -13.91 15.08
C LEU A 170 12.46 -13.38 13.89
N PHE A 171 11.54 -14.19 13.37
CA PHE A 171 10.61 -13.80 12.30
C PHE A 171 9.19 -13.97 12.80
N PRO A 172 8.35 -12.92 12.73
CA PRO A 172 6.98 -12.99 13.26
C PRO A 172 6.10 -13.91 12.42
N GLN A 173 5.17 -14.60 13.10
CA GLN A 173 4.16 -15.41 12.43
C GLN A 173 3.03 -14.56 11.85
N LEU A 174 2.78 -13.39 12.43
CA LEU A 174 1.78 -12.44 11.99
C LEU A 174 2.37 -11.03 11.99
N LEU A 175 2.24 -10.34 10.85
CA LEU A 175 2.63 -8.95 10.67
C LEU A 175 1.38 -8.10 10.48
N LYS A 176 1.24 -7.06 11.28
CA LYS A 176 0.22 -6.02 11.10
C LYS A 176 0.85 -4.82 10.42
N ILE A 177 0.32 -4.44 9.29
CA ILE A 177 0.83 -3.31 8.49
C ILE A 177 -0.30 -2.30 8.31
N ASN A 178 0.01 -1.06 8.63
CA ASN A 178 -0.87 0.08 8.42
C ASN A 178 -0.12 1.14 7.62
N PHE A 179 -0.76 1.72 6.62
CA PHE A 179 -0.15 2.79 5.86
C PHE A 179 -1.17 3.85 5.42
N ASN A 180 -0.65 5.06 5.18
CA ASN A 180 -1.37 6.16 4.58
C ASN A 180 -0.76 6.48 3.22
N PHE A 181 -1.59 6.53 2.19
CA PHE A 181 -1.20 6.80 0.82
C PHE A 181 -1.95 8.03 0.30
N THR A 182 -1.22 8.95 -0.28
CA THR A 182 -1.75 10.20 -0.83
C THR A 182 -1.48 10.26 -2.33
N VAL A 183 -2.48 10.66 -3.11
CA VAL A 183 -2.46 10.77 -4.57
C VAL A 183 -2.32 12.21 -5.00
#